data_cf31007c7c8a45b5f924f8da95410f83
#
_entry.id   cf31007c7c8a45b5f924f8da95410f83
#
_cell.length_a   1.000
_cell.length_b   1.000
_cell.length_c   1.000
_cell.angle_alpha   90.00
_cell.angle_beta   90.00
_cell.angle_gamma   90.00
#
_symmetry.space_group_name_H-M   'P 1'
#
loop_
_entity.id
_entity.type
_entity.pdbx_description
1 polymer ?
#
loop_
_entity_poly.entity_id
_entity_poly.type
_entity_poly.pdbx_seq_one_letter_code
_entity_poly.pdbx_strand_id
1 'polypeptide(L)'
;MISDLTKLLKKTSCGALCALTAFSLVSCGGLEMRSASFETESPETSNQASVMMLVPAERKNELETVGEKNNSVNVRKRSPKKTVNLSISGAVKIDENIVADASKRAGEGQSYSFIKMFSGIYRHIADADLSMCFFKADDGAALPAEAVAVLEDVGYDVVDTTPYAGDTLATDYGINEINSMIDEKDDIFVADADGVTFAFLSYSNACDKDEFALNLEYADLVSDIIVASVHWDVGETEEQKKNAAVELAEAGIDVIIGDGDRLQNAEWIETKDGTRSFAVYSLGNILTSSDDDNALCSGILDLTVEVTEGSASVESALIEPTFVHYSADYNGYQTFMLGEYADEI
;
A
#
# COMPACT_ATOMS: atom_id res chain seq x y z
N MET A 1 14.88 7.58 -18.52
CA MET A 1 13.48 7.88 -18.85
C MET A 1 12.76 8.58 -17.69
N ILE A 2 12.90 8.11 -16.47
CA ILE A 2 12.43 8.82 -15.25
C ILE A 2 13.16 10.17 -15.04
N SER A 3 14.38 10.33 -15.62
CA SER A 3 15.10 11.62 -15.60
C SER A 3 14.35 12.82 -16.23
N ASP A 4 13.25 12.57 -16.90
CA ASP A 4 12.45 13.62 -17.52
C ASP A 4 11.35 14.13 -16.59
N LEU A 5 10.89 13.30 -15.65
CA LEU A 5 9.95 13.69 -14.59
C LEU A 5 10.55 14.79 -13.69
N THR A 6 11.79 14.59 -13.27
CA THR A 6 12.55 15.60 -12.48
C THR A 6 12.81 16.91 -13.22
N LYS A 7 12.78 16.91 -14.56
CA LYS A 7 12.90 18.15 -15.34
C LYS A 7 11.61 18.94 -15.43
N LEU A 8 10.47 18.25 -15.37
CA LEU A 8 9.15 18.90 -15.39
C LEU A 8 8.89 19.59 -14.06
N LEU A 9 9.16 18.89 -12.94
CA LEU A 9 8.98 19.40 -11.57
C LEU A 9 9.97 20.53 -11.21
N LYS A 10 11.16 20.59 -11.83
CA LYS A 10 12.15 21.67 -11.60
C LYS A 10 11.81 23.02 -12.22
N LYS A 11 10.70 23.16 -12.93
CA LYS A 11 10.28 24.47 -13.47
C LYS A 11 9.56 25.37 -12.48
N THR A 12 9.18 24.85 -11.33
CA THR A 12 8.36 25.58 -10.34
C THR A 12 9.05 25.92 -9.02
N SER A 13 10.23 25.41 -8.73
CA SER A 13 10.95 25.81 -7.50
C SER A 13 12.32 26.41 -7.75
N CYS A 14 12.51 27.63 -7.29
CA CYS A 14 13.73 28.40 -7.33
C CYS A 14 14.57 28.15 -6.06
N GLY A 15 15.81 27.68 -6.24
CA GLY A 15 16.92 28.19 -5.42
C GLY A 15 17.66 27.26 -4.46
N ALA A 16 18.91 27.01 -4.81
CA ALA A 16 20.18 26.86 -4.05
C ALA A 16 20.62 25.48 -3.53
N LEU A 17 21.52 25.00 -4.12
CA LEU A 17 22.94 24.57 -4.21
C LEU A 17 23.65 24.13 -2.91
N CYS A 18 24.30 22.99 -2.97
CA CYS A 18 25.58 22.44 -2.50
C CYS A 18 25.52 21.19 -1.62
N ALA A 19 25.89 20.12 -2.19
CA ALA A 19 27.14 19.31 -2.28
C ALA A 19 27.51 18.41 -1.08
N LEU A 20 27.61 17.10 -1.43
CA LEU A 20 28.60 16.06 -1.04
C LEU A 20 28.66 15.62 0.44
N THR A 21 28.44 14.37 0.73
CA THR A 21 29.30 13.18 0.59
C THR A 21 28.61 11.93 1.12
N ALA A 22 28.83 10.83 0.41
CA ALA A 22 28.40 9.48 0.76
C ALA A 22 29.07 8.95 2.04
N PHE A 23 28.33 8.18 2.82
CA PHE A 23 28.87 6.95 3.46
C PHE A 23 27.75 5.98 3.78
N SER A 24 27.82 4.84 3.14
CA SER A 24 27.04 3.64 3.41
C SER A 24 27.37 3.06 4.78
N LEU A 25 26.35 2.76 5.55
CA LEU A 25 26.41 1.73 6.58
C LEU A 25 25.09 0.95 6.55
N VAL A 26 25.18 -0.22 5.94
CA VAL A 26 24.22 -1.31 6.11
C VAL A 26 24.21 -1.68 7.59
N SER A 27 23.14 -1.37 8.27
CA SER A 27 22.81 -1.97 9.55
C SER A 27 21.67 -2.93 9.30
N CYS A 28 21.96 -4.22 9.26
CA CYS A 28 20.95 -5.26 9.49
C CYS A 28 20.40 -5.04 10.92
N GLY A 29 19.33 -4.27 11.02
CA GLY A 29 18.52 -4.20 12.22
C GLY A 29 17.73 -5.49 12.35
N GLY A 30 18.00 -6.23 13.43
CA GLY A 30 17.38 -7.52 13.71
C GLY A 30 15.85 -7.40 13.78
N LEU A 31 15.19 -8.43 13.29
CA LEU A 31 13.79 -8.74 13.52
C LEU A 31 13.52 -8.77 15.03
N GLU A 32 12.82 -7.78 15.56
CA GLU A 32 12.26 -7.85 16.90
C GLU A 32 10.91 -8.54 16.83
N MET A 33 10.85 -9.77 17.32
CA MET A 33 9.60 -10.49 17.52
C MET A 33 8.83 -9.90 18.70
N ARG A 34 7.63 -9.40 18.47
CA ARG A 34 6.68 -9.05 19.54
C ARG A 34 5.85 -10.26 19.91
N SER A 35 6.00 -10.70 21.15
CA SER A 35 5.06 -11.66 21.77
C SER A 35 3.86 -10.89 22.32
N ALA A 36 2.67 -11.12 21.77
CA ALA A 36 1.43 -10.57 22.30
C ALA A 36 0.74 -11.61 23.20
N SER A 37 0.48 -11.23 24.45
CA SER A 37 -0.37 -11.97 25.36
C SER A 37 -1.84 -11.63 25.09
N PHE A 38 -2.69 -12.65 24.91
CA PHE A 38 -4.12 -12.54 24.67
C PHE A 38 -4.90 -12.12 25.90
N GLU A 39 -5.69 -11.07 25.82
CA GLU A 39 -6.92 -10.89 26.58
C GLU A 39 -8.06 -10.58 25.61
N THR A 40 -9.14 -11.38 25.72
CA THR A 40 -10.32 -11.31 24.86
C THR A 40 -11.27 -10.24 25.37
N GLU A 41 -11.36 -9.10 24.69
CA GLU A 41 -12.53 -8.23 24.75
C GLU A 41 -13.02 -7.90 23.33
N SER A 42 -14.33 -7.96 23.15
CA SER A 42 -14.99 -7.71 21.86
C SER A 42 -14.82 -6.25 21.44
N PRO A 43 -14.47 -5.97 20.17
CA PRO A 43 -14.43 -4.59 19.69
C PRO A 43 -15.85 -4.12 19.33
N GLU A 44 -16.35 -3.12 20.04
CA GLU A 44 -17.38 -2.24 19.52
C GLU A 44 -16.69 -1.02 18.88
N THR A 45 -17.16 -0.69 17.70
CA THR A 45 -16.82 0.46 16.84
C THR A 45 -15.59 0.30 15.95
N SER A 46 -15.87 -0.11 14.71
CA SER A 46 -15.00 0.20 13.58
C SER A 46 -15.02 1.70 13.33
N ASN A 47 -13.87 2.37 13.42
CA ASN A 47 -13.71 3.70 12.84
C ASN A 47 -13.70 3.52 11.31
N GLN A 48 -14.83 3.84 10.69
CA GLN A 48 -14.87 3.91 9.23
C GLN A 48 -14.08 5.13 8.78
N ALA A 49 -13.07 4.92 7.96
CA ALA A 49 -12.41 6.01 7.24
C ALA A 49 -13.45 6.73 6.37
N SER A 50 -13.47 8.06 6.44
CA SER A 50 -14.36 8.85 5.56
C SER A 50 -13.72 8.94 4.19
N VAL A 51 -14.28 8.21 3.24
CA VAL A 51 -13.77 8.16 1.87
C VAL A 51 -14.35 9.30 1.04
N MET A 52 -13.48 10.09 0.43
CA MET A 52 -13.86 11.08 -0.59
C MET A 52 -13.30 10.66 -1.95
N MET A 53 -14.18 10.26 -2.84
CA MET A 53 -13.85 10.01 -4.24
C MET A 53 -13.99 11.33 -5.03
N LEU A 54 -12.92 11.86 -5.57
CA LEU A 54 -12.93 13.11 -6.35
C LEU A 54 -12.80 12.80 -7.83
N VAL A 55 -13.76 13.28 -8.62
CA VAL A 55 -13.78 13.15 -10.08
C VAL A 55 -12.87 14.22 -10.72
N PRO A 56 -11.97 13.86 -11.64
CA PRO A 56 -10.96 14.78 -12.21
C PRO A 56 -11.50 16.07 -12.85
N ALA A 57 -12.72 16.04 -13.41
CA ALA A 57 -13.31 17.19 -14.11
C ALA A 57 -13.66 18.38 -13.21
N GLU A 58 -13.76 18.21 -11.90
CA GLU A 58 -14.12 19.28 -10.95
C GLU A 58 -12.89 19.97 -10.33
N ARG A 59 -11.71 19.43 -10.50
CA ARG A 59 -10.46 19.87 -9.86
C ARG A 59 -10.06 21.32 -10.16
N LYS A 60 -10.40 21.86 -11.31
CA LYS A 60 -9.99 23.22 -11.72
C LYS A 60 -10.71 24.36 -11.00
N ASN A 61 -11.89 24.10 -10.43
CA ASN A 61 -12.71 25.15 -9.82
C ASN A 61 -12.58 25.22 -8.28
N GLU A 62 -12.00 24.20 -7.63
CA GLU A 62 -11.85 24.18 -6.16
C GLU A 62 -10.52 24.75 -5.65
N LEU A 63 -9.50 24.84 -6.51
CA LEU A 63 -8.19 25.42 -6.18
C LEU A 63 -8.25 26.92 -5.76
N GLU A 64 -9.33 27.63 -6.07
CA GLU A 64 -9.46 29.05 -5.72
C GLU A 64 -10.07 29.31 -4.31
N THR A 65 -10.58 28.28 -3.62
CA THR A 65 -11.35 28.49 -2.36
C THR A 65 -10.63 28.11 -1.06
N VAL A 66 -9.41 27.56 -1.11
CA VAL A 66 -8.69 27.09 0.10
C VAL A 66 -7.78 28.14 0.75
N GLY A 67 -7.90 29.41 0.39
CA GLY A 67 -6.99 30.51 0.72
C GLY A 67 -7.24 31.31 2.01
N GLU A 68 -8.03 30.88 3.01
CA GLU A 68 -8.16 31.63 4.27
C GLU A 68 -7.90 30.77 5.51
N LYS A 69 -6.64 30.76 5.98
CA LYS A 69 -6.29 30.30 7.35
C LYS A 69 -6.45 31.43 8.34
N ASN A 70 -7.38 31.27 9.28
CA ASN A 70 -7.54 32.15 10.43
C ASN A 70 -6.38 31.98 11.43
N ASN A 71 -5.59 33.04 11.62
CA ASN A 71 -4.59 33.14 12.69
C ASN A 71 -5.26 33.42 14.04
N SER A 72 -5.35 32.41 14.90
CA SER A 72 -5.55 32.64 16.33
C SER A 72 -4.36 32.06 17.11
N VAL A 73 -3.65 32.93 17.80
CA VAL A 73 -2.52 32.54 18.67
C VAL A 73 -3.10 31.85 19.91
N ASN A 74 -2.78 30.55 20.10
CA ASN A 74 -3.11 29.84 21.32
C ASN A 74 -1.87 29.25 22.00
N VAL A 75 -1.83 29.45 23.31
CA VAL A 75 -0.80 28.99 24.24
C VAL A 75 -0.61 27.47 24.16
N ARG A 76 0.63 27.05 23.97
CA ARG A 76 1.05 25.65 23.82
C ARG A 76 0.64 24.77 24.99
N LYS A 77 -0.48 24.07 24.87
CA LYS A 77 -0.62 22.73 25.48
C LYS A 77 0.01 21.74 24.50
N ARG A 78 0.97 20.94 24.92
CA ARG A 78 1.38 19.77 24.13
C ARG A 78 0.12 18.91 23.95
N SER A 79 -0.42 18.92 22.75
CA SER A 79 -1.45 17.95 22.37
C SER A 79 -0.87 16.56 22.52
N PRO A 80 -1.64 15.55 22.96
CA PRO A 80 -1.19 14.17 22.92
C PRO A 80 -0.76 13.87 21.48
N LYS A 81 0.36 13.18 21.33
CA LYS A 81 0.81 12.66 20.03
C LYS A 81 -0.33 11.81 19.47
N LYS A 82 -0.77 12.13 18.27
CA LYS A 82 -1.76 11.35 17.56
C LYS A 82 -1.01 10.49 16.56
N THR A 83 -1.30 9.21 16.56
CA THR A 83 -0.72 8.25 15.60
C THR A 83 -1.84 7.63 14.77
N VAL A 84 -1.56 7.39 13.49
CA VAL A 84 -2.40 6.64 12.57
C VAL A 84 -1.58 5.48 12.03
N ASN A 85 -2.17 4.30 12.00
CA ASN A 85 -1.52 3.08 11.54
C ASN A 85 -2.05 2.69 10.17
N LEU A 86 -1.15 2.52 9.22
CA LEU A 86 -1.45 2.04 7.88
C LEU A 86 -0.81 0.66 7.71
N SER A 87 -1.61 -0.34 7.34
CA SER A 87 -1.17 -1.70 7.05
C SER A 87 -1.22 -1.99 5.56
N ILE A 88 -0.09 -2.37 4.97
CA ILE A 88 0.00 -2.66 3.53
C ILE A 88 0.52 -4.06 3.35
N SER A 89 -0.24 -4.91 2.69
CA SER A 89 0.19 -6.27 2.38
C SER A 89 0.71 -6.41 0.95
N GLY A 90 1.42 -7.50 0.70
CA GLY A 90 1.74 -7.94 -0.65
C GLY A 90 0.49 -8.32 -1.46
N ALA A 91 0.68 -8.87 -2.65
CA ALA A 91 -0.41 -9.11 -3.58
C ALA A 91 -1.29 -10.31 -3.18
N VAL A 92 -2.60 -10.14 -3.29
CA VAL A 92 -3.57 -11.25 -3.33
C VAL A 92 -3.58 -11.78 -4.76
N LYS A 93 -2.89 -12.91 -4.99
CA LYS A 93 -2.81 -13.54 -6.31
C LYS A 93 -3.82 -14.67 -6.41
N ILE A 94 -4.79 -14.53 -7.30
CA ILE A 94 -5.82 -15.52 -7.57
C ILE A 94 -5.47 -16.30 -8.84
N ASP A 95 -5.30 -17.60 -8.70
CA ASP A 95 -5.05 -18.56 -9.77
C ASP A 95 -6.00 -19.77 -9.67
N GLU A 96 -5.89 -20.72 -10.60
CA GLU A 96 -6.78 -21.87 -10.66
C GLU A 96 -6.76 -22.74 -9.39
N ASN A 97 -5.61 -22.86 -8.71
CA ASN A 97 -5.49 -23.68 -7.49
C ASN A 97 -6.18 -22.99 -6.31
N ILE A 98 -6.01 -21.68 -6.18
CA ILE A 98 -6.68 -20.86 -5.16
C ILE A 98 -8.20 -20.91 -5.37
N VAL A 99 -8.69 -20.76 -6.61
CA VAL A 99 -10.12 -20.87 -6.94
C VAL A 99 -10.65 -22.27 -6.64
N ALA A 100 -9.89 -23.33 -7.00
CA ALA A 100 -10.30 -24.71 -6.74
C ALA A 100 -10.41 -25.01 -5.24
N ASP A 101 -9.48 -24.49 -4.43
CA ASP A 101 -9.53 -24.65 -2.97
C ASP A 101 -10.70 -23.85 -2.37
N ALA A 102 -10.94 -22.61 -2.83
CA ALA A 102 -12.09 -21.83 -2.41
C ALA A 102 -13.43 -22.50 -2.69
N SER A 103 -13.56 -23.18 -3.85
CA SER A 103 -14.74 -23.97 -4.19
C SER A 103 -14.94 -25.15 -3.24
N LYS A 104 -13.88 -25.85 -2.82
CA LYS A 104 -13.95 -26.93 -1.83
C LYS A 104 -14.36 -26.46 -0.43
N ARG A 105 -14.07 -25.20 -0.10
CA ARG A 105 -14.41 -24.57 1.20
C ARG A 105 -15.78 -23.94 1.23
N ALA A 106 -16.46 -23.86 0.08
CA ALA A 106 -17.78 -23.27 -0.03
C ALA A 106 -18.80 -23.96 0.89
N GLY A 107 -19.57 -23.15 1.62
CA GLY A 107 -20.65 -23.61 2.47
C GLY A 107 -21.93 -23.89 1.66
N GLU A 108 -22.98 -24.31 2.37
CA GLU A 108 -24.28 -24.54 1.74
C GLU A 108 -24.82 -23.25 1.09
N GLY A 109 -25.09 -23.31 -0.20
CA GLY A 109 -25.61 -22.17 -0.99
C GLY A 109 -24.55 -21.20 -1.49
N GLN A 110 -23.25 -21.48 -1.28
CA GLN A 110 -22.12 -20.70 -1.80
C GLN A 110 -21.40 -21.48 -2.90
N SER A 111 -20.79 -20.77 -3.86
CA SER A 111 -19.94 -21.37 -4.89
C SER A 111 -18.49 -21.40 -4.48
N TYR A 112 -18.03 -20.36 -3.76
CA TYR A 112 -16.66 -20.19 -3.32
C TYR A 112 -16.59 -19.59 -1.90
N SER A 113 -15.49 -19.86 -1.18
CA SER A 113 -15.20 -19.24 0.11
C SER A 113 -13.70 -19.00 0.26
N PHE A 114 -13.26 -17.75 0.20
CA PHE A 114 -11.85 -17.33 0.30
C PHE A 114 -11.47 -16.87 1.71
N ILE A 115 -12.43 -16.46 2.54
CA ILE A 115 -12.16 -15.79 3.82
C ILE A 115 -11.22 -16.56 4.77
N LYS A 116 -11.29 -17.89 4.79
CA LYS A 116 -10.41 -18.72 5.61
C LYS A 116 -8.95 -18.68 5.19
N MET A 117 -8.67 -18.26 3.94
CA MET A 117 -7.31 -18.14 3.45
C MET A 117 -6.55 -16.99 4.14
N PHE A 118 -7.27 -16.04 4.72
CA PHE A 118 -6.74 -14.87 5.40
C PHE A 118 -6.83 -14.97 6.94
N SER A 119 -7.35 -16.06 7.49
CA SER A 119 -7.66 -16.12 8.93
C SER A 119 -6.44 -15.95 9.85
N GLY A 120 -5.23 -16.29 9.39
CA GLY A 120 -3.99 -16.08 10.17
C GLY A 120 -3.43 -14.67 10.11
N ILE A 121 -3.97 -13.78 9.25
CA ILE A 121 -3.52 -12.39 9.11
C ILE A 121 -4.65 -11.37 9.27
N TYR A 122 -5.90 -11.84 9.37
CA TYR A 122 -7.10 -11.01 9.38
C TYR A 122 -7.00 -9.82 10.34
N ARG A 123 -6.51 -10.05 11.58
CA ARG A 123 -6.44 -8.99 12.60
C ARG A 123 -5.42 -7.91 12.25
N HIS A 124 -4.30 -8.27 11.63
CA HIS A 124 -3.27 -7.32 11.23
C HIS A 124 -3.79 -6.34 10.18
N ILE A 125 -4.72 -6.80 9.32
CA ILE A 125 -5.35 -5.95 8.31
C ILE A 125 -6.51 -5.15 8.93
N ALA A 126 -7.45 -5.83 9.59
CA ALA A 126 -8.68 -5.22 10.08
C ALA A 126 -8.49 -4.25 11.26
N ASP A 127 -7.42 -4.38 12.04
CA ASP A 127 -7.13 -3.52 13.20
C ASP A 127 -6.35 -2.24 12.80
N ALA A 128 -5.91 -2.10 11.54
CA ALA A 128 -5.30 -0.88 11.03
C ALA A 128 -6.34 0.24 10.83
N ASP A 129 -5.89 1.49 10.90
CA ASP A 129 -6.76 2.65 10.63
C ASP A 129 -7.04 2.79 9.12
N LEU A 130 -6.09 2.35 8.28
CA LEU A 130 -6.23 2.14 6.83
C LEU A 130 -5.42 0.92 6.39
N SER A 131 -5.90 0.25 5.35
CA SER A 131 -5.23 -0.94 4.81
C SER A 131 -5.24 -0.99 3.29
N MET A 132 -4.15 -1.51 2.72
CA MET A 132 -3.97 -1.61 1.28
C MET A 132 -3.39 -2.98 0.88
N CYS A 133 -3.77 -3.48 -0.30
CA CYS A 133 -3.11 -4.61 -0.96
C CYS A 133 -3.01 -4.40 -2.47
N PHE A 134 -2.22 -5.26 -3.12
CA PHE A 134 -2.25 -5.44 -4.57
C PHE A 134 -3.18 -6.60 -4.91
N PHE A 135 -3.79 -6.56 -6.08
CA PHE A 135 -4.58 -7.66 -6.59
C PHE A 135 -4.01 -8.17 -7.92
N LYS A 136 -3.86 -9.48 -8.04
CA LYS A 136 -3.38 -10.15 -9.24
C LYS A 136 -4.29 -11.34 -9.58
N ALA A 137 -4.50 -11.59 -10.86
CA ALA A 137 -5.11 -12.82 -11.34
C ALA A 137 -4.38 -13.30 -12.59
N ASP A 138 -4.40 -14.59 -12.83
CA ASP A 138 -3.82 -15.15 -14.05
C ASP A 138 -4.63 -14.73 -15.29
N ASP A 139 -3.95 -14.43 -16.40
CA ASP A 139 -4.55 -14.00 -17.66
C ASP A 139 -5.62 -15.00 -18.14
N GLY A 140 -6.84 -14.49 -18.34
CA GLY A 140 -7.96 -15.29 -18.85
C GLY A 140 -8.60 -16.25 -17.85
N ALA A 141 -8.21 -16.23 -16.60
CA ALA A 141 -8.91 -16.96 -15.55
C ALA A 141 -10.31 -16.36 -15.33
N ALA A 142 -11.32 -17.21 -15.24
CA ALA A 142 -12.65 -16.77 -14.80
C ALA A 142 -12.56 -16.44 -13.30
N LEU A 143 -12.49 -15.13 -12.97
CA LEU A 143 -12.40 -14.66 -11.62
C LEU A 143 -13.79 -14.70 -10.94
N PRO A 144 -13.97 -15.49 -9.86
CA PRO A 144 -15.22 -15.46 -9.11
C PRO A 144 -15.41 -14.10 -8.42
N ALA A 145 -16.63 -13.60 -8.38
CA ALA A 145 -16.98 -12.37 -7.68
C ALA A 145 -16.55 -12.39 -6.20
N GLU A 146 -16.65 -13.56 -5.56
CA GLU A 146 -16.26 -13.79 -4.18
C GLU A 146 -14.74 -13.60 -3.94
N ALA A 147 -13.90 -13.72 -4.99
CA ALA A 147 -12.45 -13.49 -4.89
C ALA A 147 -12.11 -12.01 -4.73
N VAL A 148 -12.99 -11.12 -5.21
CA VAL A 148 -12.87 -9.67 -5.01
C VAL A 148 -13.57 -9.25 -3.72
N ALA A 149 -14.79 -9.75 -3.50
CA ALA A 149 -15.56 -9.43 -2.30
C ALA A 149 -14.83 -9.76 -0.99
N VAL A 150 -13.99 -10.82 -0.99
CA VAL A 150 -13.22 -11.18 0.20
C VAL A 150 -12.23 -10.10 0.64
N LEU A 151 -11.79 -9.22 -0.25
CA LEU A 151 -10.86 -8.13 0.12
C LEU A 151 -11.54 -7.15 1.07
N GLU A 152 -12.81 -6.79 0.81
CA GLU A 152 -13.63 -6.00 1.73
C GLU A 152 -13.89 -6.78 3.04
N ASP A 153 -14.24 -8.07 2.95
CA ASP A 153 -14.48 -8.91 4.13
C ASP A 153 -13.24 -9.04 5.04
N VAL A 154 -12.02 -9.00 4.47
CA VAL A 154 -10.75 -9.02 5.20
C VAL A 154 -10.44 -7.65 5.82
N GLY A 155 -11.00 -6.58 5.27
CA GLY A 155 -10.85 -5.22 5.78
C GLY A 155 -9.89 -4.35 4.98
N TYR A 156 -9.61 -4.68 3.72
CA TYR A 156 -8.83 -3.80 2.85
C TYR A 156 -9.66 -2.60 2.40
N ASP A 157 -9.10 -1.40 2.57
CA ASP A 157 -9.71 -0.14 2.19
C ASP A 157 -9.34 0.27 0.76
N VAL A 158 -8.09 -0.04 0.34
CA VAL A 158 -7.52 0.33 -0.95
C VAL A 158 -6.92 -0.89 -1.63
N VAL A 159 -7.20 -1.07 -2.92
CA VAL A 159 -6.66 -2.17 -3.72
C VAL A 159 -6.03 -1.63 -5.00
N ASP A 160 -4.75 -1.92 -5.21
CA ASP A 160 -4.10 -1.64 -6.50
C ASP A 160 -4.32 -2.83 -7.44
N THR A 161 -5.04 -2.57 -8.52
CA THR A 161 -5.38 -3.57 -9.53
C THR A 161 -4.56 -3.42 -10.82
N THR A 162 -3.56 -2.54 -10.86
CA THR A 162 -2.67 -2.37 -12.02
C THR A 162 -2.05 -3.68 -12.51
N PRO A 163 -1.67 -4.65 -11.64
CA PRO A 163 -1.17 -5.94 -12.10
C PRO A 163 -2.24 -6.84 -12.73
N TYR A 164 -3.50 -6.47 -12.61
CA TYR A 164 -4.62 -7.23 -13.17
C TYR A 164 -4.97 -6.68 -14.56
N ALA A 165 -4.81 -7.51 -15.58
CA ALA A 165 -5.06 -7.12 -16.97
C ALA A 165 -6.56 -7.18 -17.38
N GLY A 166 -7.47 -7.33 -16.43
CA GLY A 166 -8.92 -7.41 -16.65
C GLY A 166 -9.62 -6.05 -16.63
N ASP A 167 -10.94 -6.08 -16.77
CA ASP A 167 -11.79 -4.91 -16.56
C ASP A 167 -11.78 -4.50 -15.08
N THR A 168 -12.14 -3.23 -14.78
CA THR A 168 -12.22 -2.70 -13.40
C THR A 168 -12.97 -3.63 -12.45
N LEU A 169 -12.40 -3.91 -11.29
CA LEU A 169 -12.98 -4.82 -10.29
C LEU A 169 -13.93 -4.11 -9.31
N ALA A 170 -13.72 -2.82 -9.10
CA ALA A 170 -14.18 -2.13 -7.90
C ALA A 170 -15.63 -1.67 -7.91
N THR A 171 -16.26 -1.52 -9.07
CA THR A 171 -17.55 -0.82 -9.16
C THR A 171 -18.72 -1.49 -8.44
N ASP A 172 -18.60 -2.79 -8.14
CA ASP A 172 -19.68 -3.58 -7.57
C ASP A 172 -19.45 -4.02 -6.10
N TYR A 173 -18.24 -3.79 -5.53
CA TYR A 173 -17.83 -4.41 -4.27
C TYR A 173 -17.44 -3.45 -3.14
N GLY A 174 -17.62 -2.12 -3.30
CA GLY A 174 -17.32 -1.17 -2.22
C GLY A 174 -15.84 -0.96 -1.93
N ILE A 175 -14.94 -1.50 -2.76
CA ILE A 175 -13.49 -1.39 -2.65
C ILE A 175 -13.03 -0.13 -3.40
N ASN A 176 -12.06 0.58 -2.84
CA ASN A 176 -11.43 1.70 -3.52
C ASN A 176 -10.26 1.17 -4.36
N GLU A 177 -10.40 1.26 -5.66
CA GLU A 177 -9.43 0.80 -6.63
C GLU A 177 -8.50 1.94 -7.06
N ILE A 178 -7.21 1.64 -7.16
CA ILE A 178 -6.24 2.47 -7.89
C ILE A 178 -5.63 1.64 -9.01
N ASN A 179 -5.42 2.25 -10.19
CA ASN A 179 -4.89 1.55 -11.36
C ASN A 179 -4.25 2.52 -12.35
N SER A 180 -2.95 2.40 -12.59
CA SER A 180 -2.18 3.26 -13.50
C SER A 180 -2.32 2.92 -14.98
N MET A 181 -3.11 1.90 -15.34
CA MET A 181 -3.27 1.42 -16.72
C MET A 181 -4.66 1.73 -17.30
N ILE A 182 -5.57 2.26 -16.51
CA ILE A 182 -6.94 2.59 -16.93
C ILE A 182 -7.04 4.10 -17.11
N ASP A 183 -7.50 4.53 -18.31
CA ASP A 183 -7.68 5.95 -18.60
C ASP A 183 -8.75 6.60 -17.70
N GLU A 184 -8.41 7.70 -17.08
CA GLU A 184 -9.28 8.81 -16.65
C GLU A 184 -9.90 8.79 -15.23
N LYS A 185 -9.84 7.77 -14.34
CA LYS A 185 -10.62 7.90 -13.10
C LYS A 185 -9.98 7.40 -11.81
N ASP A 186 -9.12 6.41 -11.88
CA ASP A 186 -8.75 5.64 -10.68
C ASP A 186 -7.25 5.69 -10.37
N ASP A 187 -6.54 6.73 -10.84
CA ASP A 187 -5.08 6.85 -10.64
C ASP A 187 -4.72 7.38 -9.27
N ILE A 188 -5.67 8.01 -8.57
CA ILE A 188 -5.48 8.56 -7.23
C ILE A 188 -6.72 8.33 -6.38
N PHE A 189 -6.48 7.81 -5.18
CA PHE A 189 -7.49 7.69 -4.13
C PHE A 189 -7.06 8.48 -2.90
N VAL A 190 -7.98 9.24 -2.30
CA VAL A 190 -7.71 10.06 -1.12
C VAL A 190 -8.60 9.64 0.04
N ALA A 191 -8.01 9.32 1.18
CA ALA A 191 -8.71 8.89 2.39
C ALA A 191 -8.30 9.73 3.61
N ASP A 192 -9.20 9.94 4.54
CA ASP A 192 -8.93 10.49 5.87
C ASP A 192 -9.02 9.38 6.91
N ALA A 193 -7.95 9.22 7.68
CA ALA A 193 -7.95 8.38 8.85
C ALA A 193 -7.59 9.23 10.06
N ASP A 194 -8.57 9.40 10.94
CA ASP A 194 -8.39 10.13 12.18
C ASP A 194 -7.85 11.58 11.99
N GLY A 195 -8.17 12.22 10.85
CA GLY A 195 -7.75 13.57 10.50
C GLY A 195 -6.30 13.67 10.00
N VAL A 196 -5.75 12.57 9.51
CA VAL A 196 -4.59 12.50 8.62
C VAL A 196 -5.09 12.09 7.24
N THR A 197 -4.78 12.89 6.25
CA THR A 197 -5.20 12.63 4.87
C THR A 197 -4.11 11.89 4.12
N PHE A 198 -4.45 10.75 3.53
CA PHE A 198 -3.57 9.93 2.72
C PHE A 198 -3.98 10.03 1.25
N ALA A 199 -3.02 10.19 0.35
CA ALA A 199 -3.22 9.99 -1.08
C ALA A 199 -2.51 8.70 -1.52
N PHE A 200 -3.23 7.85 -2.24
CA PHE A 200 -2.71 6.62 -2.83
C PHE A 200 -2.63 6.80 -4.35
N LEU A 201 -1.47 6.52 -4.91
CA LEU A 201 -1.18 6.64 -6.34
C LEU A 201 -0.63 5.30 -6.85
N SER A 202 -0.98 4.93 -8.08
CA SER A 202 -0.35 3.81 -8.76
C SER A 202 0.59 4.33 -9.85
N TYR A 203 1.79 3.77 -9.93
CA TYR A 203 2.82 4.14 -10.90
C TYR A 203 3.34 2.92 -11.65
N SER A 204 3.41 3.01 -12.97
CA SER A 204 4.10 2.05 -13.83
C SER A 204 4.89 2.79 -14.91
N ASN A 205 5.82 2.12 -15.58
CA ASN A 205 6.51 2.73 -16.72
C ASN A 205 5.58 2.93 -17.94
N ALA A 206 4.44 2.26 -17.95
CA ALA A 206 3.42 2.37 -19.01
C ALA A 206 2.38 3.48 -18.74
N CYS A 207 2.30 4.03 -17.52
CA CYS A 207 1.36 5.11 -17.21
C CYS A 207 1.69 6.39 -17.98
N ASP A 208 0.69 7.24 -18.19
CA ASP A 208 0.90 8.60 -18.69
C ASP A 208 1.65 9.43 -17.63
N LYS A 209 2.87 9.82 -17.95
CA LYS A 209 3.76 10.52 -17.00
C LYS A 209 3.34 11.96 -16.72
N ASP A 210 2.71 12.61 -17.68
CA ASP A 210 2.20 13.96 -17.50
C ASP A 210 0.97 13.93 -16.58
N GLU A 211 0.13 12.90 -16.72
CA GLU A 211 -1.01 12.67 -15.85
C GLU A 211 -0.57 12.25 -14.44
N PHE A 212 0.36 11.32 -14.32
CA PHE A 212 0.93 10.96 -13.00
C PHE A 212 1.52 12.19 -12.28
N ALA A 213 2.23 13.07 -13.01
CA ALA A 213 2.78 14.28 -12.42
C ALA A 213 1.69 15.25 -11.95
N LEU A 214 0.57 15.37 -12.67
CA LEU A 214 -0.58 16.16 -12.25
C LEU A 214 -1.28 15.57 -11.02
N ASN A 215 -1.42 14.24 -10.98
CA ASN A 215 -1.99 13.55 -9.83
C ASN A 215 -1.10 13.69 -8.59
N LEU A 216 0.21 13.64 -8.74
CA LEU A 216 1.16 13.88 -7.65
C LEU A 216 1.11 15.33 -7.15
N GLU A 217 1.03 16.32 -8.05
CA GLU A 217 0.85 17.73 -7.66
C GLU A 217 -0.48 17.93 -6.91
N TYR A 218 -1.54 17.25 -7.34
CA TYR A 218 -2.81 17.28 -6.62
C TYR A 218 -2.72 16.58 -5.26
N ALA A 219 -2.07 15.42 -5.17
CA ALA A 219 -1.85 14.70 -3.91
C ALA A 219 -1.14 15.58 -2.88
N ASP A 220 -0.06 16.28 -3.27
CA ASP A 220 0.70 17.21 -2.41
C ASP A 220 -0.17 18.36 -1.86
N LEU A 221 -1.19 18.77 -2.61
CA LEU A 221 -2.11 19.82 -2.19
C LEU A 221 -3.19 19.37 -1.20
N VAL A 222 -3.61 18.09 -1.25
CA VAL A 222 -4.80 17.61 -0.54
C VAL A 222 -4.53 16.58 0.53
N SER A 223 -3.31 16.05 0.61
CA SER A 223 -2.96 15.02 1.58
C SER A 223 -1.78 15.41 2.46
N ASP A 224 -1.70 14.74 3.60
CA ASP A 224 -0.59 14.85 4.54
C ASP A 224 0.50 13.82 4.26
N ILE A 225 0.12 12.66 3.71
CA ILE A 225 1.01 11.53 3.37
C ILE A 225 0.65 11.01 1.97
N ILE A 226 1.68 10.81 1.15
CA ILE A 226 1.55 10.26 -0.20
C ILE A 226 2.15 8.86 -0.26
N VAL A 227 1.33 7.88 -0.62
CA VAL A 227 1.69 6.47 -0.81
C VAL A 227 1.65 6.13 -2.29
N ALA A 228 2.74 5.65 -2.87
CA ALA A 228 2.76 5.18 -4.24
C ALA A 228 3.04 3.68 -4.31
N SER A 229 2.15 2.95 -4.97
CA SER A 229 2.44 1.61 -5.45
C SER A 229 3.19 1.69 -6.78
N VAL A 230 4.22 0.84 -6.95
CA VAL A 230 5.11 0.91 -8.11
C VAL A 230 5.21 -0.45 -8.79
N HIS A 231 4.83 -0.48 -10.07
CA HIS A 231 4.89 -1.69 -10.89
C HIS A 231 6.17 -1.70 -11.71
N TRP A 232 7.10 -2.56 -11.28
CA TRP A 232 8.40 -2.69 -11.92
C TRP A 232 8.30 -3.41 -13.26
N ASP A 233 9.06 -2.95 -14.25
CA ASP A 233 9.17 -3.67 -15.52
C ASP A 233 9.88 -5.01 -15.35
N VAL A 234 9.49 -5.99 -16.16
CA VAL A 234 10.14 -7.30 -16.19
C VAL A 234 11.63 -7.13 -16.54
N GLY A 235 12.49 -7.63 -15.65
CA GLY A 235 13.94 -7.59 -15.85
C GLY A 235 14.65 -6.33 -15.32
N GLU A 236 13.94 -5.41 -14.66
CA GLU A 236 14.58 -4.32 -13.94
C GLU A 236 15.51 -4.84 -12.84
N THR A 237 16.72 -4.28 -12.82
CA THR A 237 17.71 -4.58 -11.80
C THR A 237 17.39 -3.87 -10.48
N GLU A 238 17.95 -4.37 -9.37
CA GLU A 238 17.82 -3.71 -8.06
C GLU A 238 18.31 -2.25 -8.10
N GLU A 239 19.40 -1.96 -8.86
CA GLU A 239 19.92 -0.59 -9.01
C GLU A 239 18.91 0.31 -9.76
N GLN A 240 18.24 -0.19 -10.79
CA GLN A 240 17.22 0.58 -11.52
C GLN A 240 16.03 0.88 -10.63
N LYS A 241 15.53 -0.10 -9.89
CA LYS A 241 14.44 0.08 -8.91
C LYS A 241 14.81 1.11 -7.84
N LYS A 242 16.03 1.01 -7.30
CA LYS A 242 16.56 1.96 -6.32
C LYS A 242 16.62 3.39 -6.87
N ASN A 243 17.11 3.57 -8.09
CA ASN A 243 17.16 4.88 -8.72
C ASN A 243 15.76 5.46 -8.95
N ALA A 244 14.80 4.63 -9.36
CA ALA A 244 13.41 5.03 -9.51
C ALA A 244 12.79 5.43 -8.17
N ALA A 245 13.02 4.65 -7.11
CA ALA A 245 12.52 4.96 -5.77
C ALA A 245 13.10 6.30 -5.26
N VAL A 246 14.39 6.56 -5.50
CA VAL A 246 15.00 7.86 -5.15
C VAL A 246 14.36 9.01 -5.93
N GLU A 247 14.07 8.83 -7.22
CA GLU A 247 13.40 9.86 -8.03
C GLU A 247 11.97 10.13 -7.54
N LEU A 248 11.23 9.10 -7.15
CA LEU A 248 9.89 9.22 -6.57
C LEU A 248 9.91 9.91 -5.21
N ALA A 249 10.86 9.55 -4.33
CA ALA A 249 11.06 10.20 -3.04
C ALA A 249 11.39 11.70 -3.20
N GLU A 250 12.30 12.04 -4.13
CA GLU A 250 12.65 13.43 -4.45
C GLU A 250 11.48 14.21 -5.09
N ALA A 251 10.48 13.52 -5.60
CA ALA A 251 9.25 14.10 -6.12
C ALA A 251 8.18 14.35 -5.03
N GLY A 252 8.42 13.91 -3.78
CA GLY A 252 7.55 14.16 -2.63
C GLY A 252 6.69 12.98 -2.19
N ILE A 253 6.98 11.76 -2.66
CA ILE A 253 6.27 10.56 -2.20
C ILE A 253 6.87 10.08 -0.89
N ASP A 254 6.05 9.92 0.16
CA ASP A 254 6.49 9.52 1.50
C ASP A 254 6.70 8.01 1.63
N VAL A 255 5.88 7.21 0.95
CA VAL A 255 5.92 5.75 1.00
C VAL A 255 5.88 5.17 -0.40
N ILE A 256 6.87 4.34 -0.74
CA ILE A 256 7.03 3.72 -2.05
C ILE A 256 6.98 2.21 -1.87
N ILE A 257 6.01 1.56 -2.53
CA ILE A 257 5.77 0.13 -2.38
C ILE A 257 5.81 -0.53 -3.75
N GLY A 258 6.87 -1.32 -3.97
CA GLY A 258 7.03 -2.05 -5.21
C GLY A 258 6.20 -3.33 -5.27
N ASP A 259 5.70 -3.63 -6.45
CA ASP A 259 5.07 -4.91 -6.75
C ASP A 259 6.09 -5.96 -7.19
N GLY A 260 5.90 -7.22 -6.79
CA GLY A 260 6.73 -8.36 -7.17
C GLY A 260 6.23 -9.65 -6.52
N ASP A 261 6.78 -10.79 -6.99
CA ASP A 261 6.33 -12.10 -6.52
C ASP A 261 7.04 -12.60 -5.26
N ARG A 262 8.04 -11.88 -4.76
CA ARG A 262 8.83 -12.25 -3.58
C ARG A 262 9.12 -11.04 -2.74
N LEU A 263 9.22 -11.23 -1.45
CA LEU A 263 9.69 -10.19 -0.53
C LEU A 263 11.08 -9.72 -0.93
N GLN A 264 11.27 -8.41 -1.04
CA GLN A 264 12.54 -7.76 -1.39
C GLN A 264 12.98 -6.78 -0.30
N ASN A 265 14.14 -6.18 -0.49
CA ASN A 265 14.72 -5.22 0.44
C ASN A 265 13.83 -3.99 0.65
N ALA A 266 14.01 -3.36 1.80
CA ALA A 266 13.41 -2.07 2.14
C ALA A 266 14.47 -1.13 2.71
N GLU A 267 14.30 0.18 2.50
CA GLU A 267 15.20 1.19 3.03
C GLU A 267 14.51 2.54 3.26
N TRP A 268 15.08 3.34 4.12
CA TRP A 268 14.77 4.77 4.22
C TRP A 268 15.62 5.54 3.21
N ILE A 269 14.97 6.41 2.44
CA ILE A 269 15.60 7.27 1.45
C ILE A 269 15.61 8.69 2.01
N GLU A 270 16.78 9.27 2.21
CA GLU A 270 16.92 10.68 2.56
C GLU A 270 16.91 11.53 1.30
N THR A 271 16.00 12.48 1.23
CA THR A 271 15.88 13.41 0.11
C THR A 271 16.79 14.61 0.27
N LYS A 272 17.01 15.37 -0.80
CA LYS A 272 17.91 16.54 -0.80
C LYS A 272 17.44 17.70 0.07
N ASP A 273 16.15 17.80 0.31
CA ASP A 273 15.55 18.81 1.19
C ASP A 273 15.56 18.42 2.67
N GLY A 274 16.03 17.20 2.98
CA GLY A 274 16.17 16.68 4.35
C GLY A 274 14.93 15.96 4.86
N THR A 275 13.93 15.71 4.03
CA THR A 275 12.83 14.79 4.33
C THR A 275 13.29 13.35 4.12
N ARG A 276 12.46 12.38 4.55
CA ARG A 276 12.76 10.97 4.31
C ARG A 276 11.52 10.23 3.85
N SER A 277 11.72 9.34 2.92
CA SER A 277 10.70 8.43 2.41
C SER A 277 11.04 6.99 2.75
N PHE A 278 10.05 6.16 2.95
CA PHE A 278 10.25 4.71 3.12
C PHE A 278 9.97 4.00 1.80
N ALA A 279 10.89 3.15 1.36
CA ALA A 279 10.73 2.33 0.16
C ALA A 279 10.86 0.85 0.51
N VAL A 280 9.92 0.03 0.05
CA VAL A 280 10.02 -1.42 -0.02
C VAL A 280 9.87 -1.87 -1.47
N TYR A 281 10.84 -2.63 -1.97
CA TYR A 281 10.90 -2.99 -3.39
C TYR A 281 9.94 -4.10 -3.81
N SER A 282 9.44 -4.87 -2.87
CA SER A 282 8.28 -5.77 -2.99
C SER A 282 7.93 -6.37 -1.63
N LEU A 283 6.65 -6.52 -1.36
CA LEU A 283 6.12 -7.27 -0.22
C LEU A 283 5.82 -8.73 -0.57
N GLY A 284 6.01 -9.16 -1.82
CA GLY A 284 5.68 -10.50 -2.30
C GLY A 284 4.18 -10.71 -2.50
N ASN A 285 3.72 -11.96 -2.49
CA ASN A 285 2.31 -12.31 -2.61
C ASN A 285 1.78 -12.77 -1.24
N ILE A 286 0.81 -12.04 -0.68
CA ILE A 286 0.19 -12.38 0.62
C ILE A 286 -0.67 -13.65 0.51
N LEU A 287 -1.19 -13.94 -0.69
CA LEU A 287 -1.85 -15.19 -1.05
C LEU A 287 -1.37 -15.63 -2.43
N THR A 288 -0.95 -16.88 -2.58
CA THR A 288 -0.47 -17.46 -3.84
C THR A 288 -0.49 -18.98 -3.75
N SER A 289 -0.51 -19.67 -4.91
CA SER A 289 -0.32 -21.11 -5.03
C SER A 289 1.04 -21.50 -5.62
N SER A 290 2.05 -20.66 -5.46
CA SER A 290 3.38 -20.90 -6.03
C SER A 290 4.03 -22.17 -5.50
N ASP A 291 4.73 -22.91 -6.38
CA ASP A 291 5.61 -24.03 -6.01
C ASP A 291 7.00 -23.58 -5.54
N ASP A 292 7.29 -22.28 -5.58
CA ASP A 292 8.55 -21.71 -5.13
C ASP A 292 8.43 -21.27 -3.66
N ASP A 293 9.14 -21.96 -2.78
CA ASP A 293 9.13 -21.66 -1.34
C ASP A 293 9.43 -20.21 -1.01
N ASN A 294 10.27 -19.53 -1.83
CA ASN A 294 10.56 -18.10 -1.61
C ASN A 294 9.38 -17.18 -2.00
N ALA A 295 8.53 -17.63 -2.92
CA ALA A 295 7.34 -16.89 -3.31
C ALA A 295 6.16 -17.14 -2.35
N LEU A 296 6.25 -18.13 -1.47
CA LEU A 296 5.30 -18.35 -0.37
C LEU A 296 5.56 -17.41 0.81
N CYS A 297 6.75 -16.79 0.87
CA CYS A 297 7.10 -15.80 1.88
C CYS A 297 6.78 -14.40 1.37
N SER A 298 6.04 -13.65 2.15
CA SER A 298 5.67 -12.27 1.88
C SER A 298 5.72 -11.43 3.16
N GLY A 299 5.25 -10.20 3.11
CA GLY A 299 5.24 -9.33 4.28
C GLY A 299 4.00 -8.45 4.35
N ILE A 300 3.69 -8.03 5.57
CA ILE A 300 2.78 -6.93 5.85
C ILE A 300 3.66 -5.77 6.35
N LEU A 301 3.55 -4.63 5.71
CA LEU A 301 4.20 -3.39 6.11
C LEU A 301 3.26 -2.61 7.02
N ASP A 302 3.63 -2.50 8.28
CA ASP A 302 2.95 -1.66 9.25
C ASP A 302 3.69 -0.33 9.35
N LEU A 303 2.99 0.75 9.01
CA LEU A 303 3.46 2.12 9.10
C LEU A 303 2.78 2.82 10.26
N THR A 304 3.56 3.56 11.06
CA THR A 304 2.99 4.49 12.03
C THR A 304 3.26 5.91 11.54
N VAL A 305 2.19 6.65 11.31
CA VAL A 305 2.23 8.08 10.99
C VAL A 305 2.00 8.87 12.26
N GLU A 306 2.90 9.78 12.57
CA GLU A 306 2.79 10.67 13.73
C GLU A 306 2.37 12.07 13.29
N VAL A 307 1.40 12.63 14.01
CA VAL A 307 0.97 14.03 13.81
C VAL A 307 1.58 14.90 14.89
N THR A 308 2.39 15.84 14.47
CA THR A 308 3.05 16.81 15.37
C THR A 308 2.87 18.22 14.85
N GLU A 309 2.28 19.10 15.65
CA GLU A 309 2.12 20.54 15.35
C GLU A 309 1.39 20.84 14.02
N GLY A 310 0.55 19.91 13.53
CA GLY A 310 -0.21 20.08 12.27
C GLY A 310 0.53 19.61 11.02
N SER A 311 1.59 18.84 11.18
CA SER A 311 2.29 18.10 10.13
C SER A 311 2.25 16.61 10.44
N ALA A 312 1.98 15.77 9.46
CA ALA A 312 2.09 14.32 9.58
C ALA A 312 3.42 13.86 8.97
N SER A 313 3.95 12.77 9.48
CA SER A 313 5.14 12.13 8.94
C SER A 313 5.18 10.65 9.29
N VAL A 314 5.79 9.84 8.45
CA VAL A 314 6.03 8.42 8.72
C VAL A 314 7.12 8.31 9.78
N GLU A 315 6.73 7.91 11.00
CA GLU A 315 7.64 7.78 12.14
C GLU A 315 8.35 6.42 12.13
N SER A 316 7.61 5.35 11.85
CA SER A 316 8.17 4.00 11.80
C SER A 316 7.56 3.17 10.68
N ALA A 317 8.35 2.22 10.20
CA ALA A 317 7.97 1.21 9.23
C ALA A 317 8.50 -0.14 9.71
N LEU A 318 7.62 -1.12 9.84
CA LEU A 318 7.93 -2.47 10.25
C LEU A 318 7.37 -3.45 9.21
N ILE A 319 8.19 -4.36 8.70
CA ILE A 319 7.71 -5.44 7.85
C ILE A 319 7.60 -6.70 8.69
N GLU A 320 6.37 -7.17 8.88
CA GLU A 320 6.09 -8.43 9.52
C GLU A 320 6.00 -9.55 8.49
N PRO A 321 6.89 -10.57 8.56
CA PRO A 321 6.90 -11.63 7.55
C PRO A 321 5.69 -12.55 7.70
N THR A 322 5.15 -12.95 6.55
CA THR A 322 4.05 -13.91 6.43
C THR A 322 4.45 -15.11 5.59
N PHE A 323 3.67 -16.17 5.69
CA PHE A 323 3.90 -17.40 4.95
C PHE A 323 2.57 -18.00 4.51
N VAL A 324 2.50 -18.43 3.24
CA VAL A 324 1.33 -19.16 2.71
C VAL A 324 1.56 -20.65 2.90
N HIS A 325 0.74 -21.25 3.75
CA HIS A 325 0.71 -22.72 3.95
C HIS A 325 -0.31 -23.38 3.02
N TYR A 326 0.00 -24.56 2.53
CA TYR A 326 -0.92 -25.48 1.87
C TYR A 326 -0.46 -26.92 2.03
N SER A 327 -1.38 -27.87 1.90
CA SER A 327 -1.08 -29.31 2.00
C SER A 327 -0.48 -29.85 0.70
N ALA A 328 0.20 -31.01 0.78
CA ALA A 328 0.87 -31.65 -0.34
C ALA A 328 -0.04 -32.01 -1.55
N ASP A 329 -1.35 -31.97 -1.37
CA ASP A 329 -2.36 -32.17 -2.41
C ASP A 329 -2.92 -30.84 -2.96
N TYR A 330 -2.22 -29.73 -2.75
CA TYR A 330 -2.59 -28.39 -3.21
C TYR A 330 -3.96 -27.96 -2.71
N ASN A 331 -4.23 -28.15 -1.43
CA ASN A 331 -5.42 -27.69 -0.76
C ASN A 331 -5.05 -27.01 0.57
N GLY A 332 -6.02 -26.29 1.15
CA GLY A 332 -5.84 -25.72 2.46
C GLY A 332 -4.99 -24.48 2.46
N TYR A 333 -4.95 -23.72 1.34
CA TYR A 333 -4.21 -22.47 1.27
C TYR A 333 -4.64 -21.50 2.37
N GLN A 334 -3.68 -21.06 3.15
CA GLN A 334 -3.91 -20.13 4.26
C GLN A 334 -2.65 -19.34 4.54
N THR A 335 -2.80 -18.03 4.71
CA THR A 335 -1.70 -17.16 5.07
C THR A 335 -1.63 -17.00 6.59
N PHE A 336 -0.42 -17.09 7.12
CA PHE A 336 -0.11 -16.93 8.54
C PHE A 336 0.97 -15.87 8.73
N MET A 337 0.96 -15.21 9.88
CA MET A 337 2.13 -14.51 10.36
C MET A 337 3.23 -15.53 10.65
N LEU A 338 4.43 -15.31 10.10
CA LEU A 338 5.51 -16.30 10.21
C LEU A 338 5.89 -16.58 11.68
N GLY A 339 5.81 -15.56 12.54
CA GLY A 339 6.07 -15.69 13.97
C GLY A 339 5.07 -16.56 14.73
N GLU A 340 3.85 -16.69 14.22
CA GLU A 340 2.76 -17.46 14.86
C GLU A 340 2.60 -18.84 14.23
N TYR A 341 3.14 -19.04 13.04
CA TYR A 341 2.96 -20.27 12.25
C TYR A 341 3.44 -21.54 12.99
N ALA A 342 4.49 -21.45 13.81
CA ALA A 342 5.02 -22.59 14.56
C ALA A 342 4.07 -23.13 15.64
N ASP A 343 3.13 -22.32 16.08
CA ASP A 343 2.16 -22.66 17.13
C ASP A 343 0.87 -23.29 16.55
N GLU A 344 0.67 -23.19 15.23
CA GLU A 344 -0.52 -23.69 14.52
C GLU A 344 -0.34 -25.08 13.91
N ILE A 345 0.90 -25.64 13.86
CA ILE A 345 1.26 -26.97 13.37
C ILE A 345 1.41 -27.95 14.53
#